data_152f118e36a77445a70b40f7abf7fbc5
#
_entry.id   152f118e36a77445a70b40f7abf7fbc5
#
_cell.length_a   1.000
_cell.length_b   1.000
_cell.length_c   1.000
_cell.angle_alpha   90.00
_cell.angle_beta   90.00
_cell.angle_gamma   90.00
#
_symmetry.space_group_name_H-M   'P 1'
#
loop_
_entity.id
_entity.type
_entity.pdbx_description
1 polymer ?
#
loop_
_entity_poly.entity_id
_entity_poly.type
_entity_poly.pdbx_seq_one_letter_code
_entity_poly.pdbx_strand_id
1 'polypeptide(L)'
;MASGFEDPLFIKSIEKGSAIIELFESVENELSLSEISKLTGYGISGTQRLLYTLEKLGYIEKNQQTKKYTPGIKTLSLGFTYNRLGRIKKASFEIIRDISSSVEESFFLLAFDNTNLISIMQSPSKKSCSKIITPGTPFDLIYSSAGRSVLSHLPAMNAVALVFSSHKNTYTKKTKTDPKLILKEIETAYRKGFSIIDGETDLGMISIGSAILDKNGLPIAALEMNASREEWKWMKQREKFGAKLEKAAKQIAENLS
;
A
#
# COMPACT_ATOMS: atom_id res chain seq x y z
N MET A 1 -5.65 15.40 -12.43
CA MET A 1 -6.67 16.41 -12.85
C MET A 1 -7.68 15.67 -13.69
N ALA A 2 -8.87 15.44 -13.13
CA ALA A 2 -9.93 14.72 -13.80
C ALA A 2 -10.47 15.57 -14.96
N SER A 3 -10.51 14.98 -16.14
CA SER A 3 -11.15 15.51 -17.35
C SER A 3 -12.64 15.73 -17.07
N GLY A 4 -13.13 16.92 -17.42
CA GLY A 4 -14.50 17.40 -17.19
C GLY A 4 -15.59 16.70 -18.01
N PHE A 5 -15.79 15.41 -17.79
CA PHE A 5 -17.06 14.75 -18.10
C PHE A 5 -17.78 14.58 -16.76
N GLU A 6 -18.87 15.34 -16.56
CA GLU A 6 -19.76 15.10 -15.43
C GLU A 6 -20.51 13.79 -15.72
N ASP A 7 -20.02 12.69 -15.13
CA ASP A 7 -20.75 11.43 -15.13
C ASP A 7 -22.03 11.66 -14.31
N PRO A 8 -23.22 11.56 -14.91
CA PRO A 8 -24.49 11.79 -14.24
C PRO A 8 -24.77 10.78 -13.11
N LEU A 9 -24.06 9.64 -13.09
CA LEU A 9 -24.15 8.65 -12.03
C LEU A 9 -23.22 8.96 -10.86
N PHE A 10 -22.28 9.91 -11.02
CA PHE A 10 -21.30 10.24 -9.98
C PHE A 10 -21.88 11.20 -8.95
N ILE A 11 -21.94 10.76 -7.67
CA ILE A 11 -22.52 11.52 -6.57
C ILE A 11 -21.41 12.28 -5.81
N LYS A 12 -21.22 13.56 -6.15
CA LYS A 12 -20.19 14.42 -5.54
C LYS A 12 -20.23 14.51 -4.00
N SER A 13 -21.40 14.32 -3.37
CA SER A 13 -21.48 14.34 -1.90
C SER A 13 -20.92 13.08 -1.27
N ILE A 14 -20.99 11.94 -1.93
CA ILE A 14 -20.32 10.69 -1.47
C ILE A 14 -18.82 10.85 -1.59
N GLU A 15 -18.31 11.31 -2.74
CA GLU A 15 -16.89 11.61 -2.94
C GLU A 15 -16.34 12.49 -1.82
N LYS A 16 -17.02 13.61 -1.52
CA LYS A 16 -16.60 14.53 -0.46
C LYS A 16 -16.64 13.90 0.94
N GLY A 17 -17.63 13.04 1.19
CA GLY A 17 -17.73 12.30 2.44
C GLY A 17 -16.59 11.30 2.61
N SER A 18 -16.27 10.54 1.55
CA SER A 18 -15.14 9.58 1.53
C SER A 18 -13.81 10.29 1.73
N ALA A 19 -13.56 11.39 1.01
CA ALA A 19 -12.34 12.18 1.15
C ALA A 19 -12.10 12.70 2.58
N ILE A 20 -13.17 12.98 3.35
CA ILE A 20 -13.02 13.34 4.77
C ILE A 20 -12.57 12.12 5.61
N ILE A 21 -13.08 10.93 5.32
CA ILE A 21 -12.65 9.70 6.04
C ILE A 21 -11.20 9.38 5.70
N GLU A 22 -10.84 9.41 4.43
CA GLU A 22 -9.50 9.15 3.91
C GLU A 22 -8.44 10.14 4.42
N LEU A 23 -8.84 11.38 4.74
CA LEU A 23 -7.94 12.38 5.31
C LEU A 23 -7.24 11.89 6.59
N PHE A 24 -7.92 11.07 7.39
CA PHE A 24 -7.37 10.52 8.63
C PHE A 24 -6.27 9.46 8.42
N GLU A 25 -6.09 8.95 7.20
CA GLU A 25 -4.97 8.04 6.88
C GLU A 25 -3.60 8.76 6.93
N SER A 26 -3.61 10.07 6.66
CA SER A 26 -2.38 10.89 6.56
C SER A 26 -2.06 11.70 7.81
N VAL A 27 -2.90 11.62 8.85
CA VAL A 27 -2.74 12.43 10.07
C VAL A 27 -2.69 11.55 11.32
N GLU A 28 -1.84 11.92 12.27
CA GLU A 28 -1.67 11.19 13.54
C GLU A 28 -2.56 11.73 14.66
N ASN A 29 -3.22 12.87 14.47
CA ASN A 29 -3.95 13.58 15.51
C ASN A 29 -5.42 13.80 15.15
N GLU A 30 -6.23 14.09 16.18
CA GLU A 30 -7.59 14.58 16.00
C GLU A 30 -7.59 15.89 15.21
N LEU A 31 -8.55 16.06 14.30
CA LEU A 31 -8.71 17.26 13.49
C LEU A 31 -9.94 18.07 13.88
N SER A 32 -9.79 19.39 13.94
CA SER A 32 -10.91 20.32 14.09
C SER A 32 -11.66 20.53 12.78
N LEU A 33 -12.90 21.04 12.84
CA LEU A 33 -13.69 21.43 11.67
C LEU A 33 -12.92 22.36 10.72
N SER A 34 -12.19 23.33 11.26
CA SER A 34 -11.42 24.30 10.46
C SER A 34 -10.23 23.66 9.76
N GLU A 35 -9.52 22.73 10.41
CA GLU A 35 -8.42 21.97 9.81
C GLU A 35 -8.94 21.08 8.67
N ILE A 36 -10.01 20.33 8.89
CA ILE A 36 -10.63 19.48 7.86
C ILE A 36 -11.10 20.33 6.67
N SER A 37 -11.77 21.47 6.95
CA SER A 37 -12.22 22.39 5.89
C SER A 37 -11.06 22.94 5.07
N LYS A 38 -9.94 23.27 5.71
CA LYS A 38 -8.73 23.78 5.05
C LYS A 38 -8.06 22.69 4.18
N LEU A 39 -7.93 21.49 4.73
CA LEU A 39 -7.26 20.37 4.04
C LEU A 39 -8.07 19.87 2.85
N THR A 40 -9.40 19.83 2.97
CA THR A 40 -10.30 19.37 1.88
C THR A 40 -10.68 20.47 0.89
N GLY A 41 -10.59 21.75 1.27
CA GLY A 41 -11.05 22.87 0.46
C GLY A 41 -12.57 23.04 0.35
N TYR A 42 -13.37 22.32 1.17
CA TYR A 42 -14.85 22.29 1.01
C TYR A 42 -15.61 23.43 1.66
N GLY A 43 -14.94 24.37 2.33
CA GLY A 43 -15.57 25.43 3.09
C GLY A 43 -16.24 24.94 4.39
N ILE A 44 -16.30 25.79 5.40
CA ILE A 44 -16.74 25.45 6.78
C ILE A 44 -18.14 24.83 6.82
N SER A 45 -19.12 25.49 6.19
CA SER A 45 -20.52 25.04 6.24
C SER A 45 -20.73 23.68 5.54
N GLY A 46 -20.07 23.46 4.39
CA GLY A 46 -20.10 22.18 3.68
C GLY A 46 -19.46 21.06 4.49
N THR A 47 -18.27 21.31 5.03
CA THR A 47 -17.54 20.37 5.89
C THR A 47 -18.35 20.02 7.14
N GLN A 48 -18.98 21.00 7.79
CA GLN A 48 -19.82 20.76 8.98
C GLN A 48 -20.99 19.80 8.69
N ARG A 49 -21.67 19.96 7.56
CA ARG A 49 -22.78 19.08 7.18
C ARG A 49 -22.31 17.65 6.89
N LEU A 50 -21.17 17.52 6.22
CA LEU A 50 -20.55 16.20 5.94
C LEU A 50 -20.14 15.52 7.24
N LEU A 51 -19.43 16.22 8.13
CA LEU A 51 -19.01 15.69 9.44
C LEU A 51 -20.20 15.28 10.30
N TYR A 52 -21.26 16.10 10.35
CA TYR A 52 -22.49 15.75 11.06
C TYR A 52 -23.09 14.42 10.51
N THR A 53 -23.15 14.29 9.21
CA THR A 53 -23.69 13.07 8.57
C THR A 53 -22.82 11.86 8.89
N LEU A 54 -21.49 11.98 8.75
CA LEU A 54 -20.55 10.89 9.02
C LEU A 54 -20.53 10.48 10.49
N GLU A 55 -20.69 11.46 11.42
CA GLU A 55 -20.84 11.21 12.86
C GLU A 55 -22.15 10.45 13.14
N LYS A 56 -23.27 10.85 12.55
CA LYS A 56 -24.57 10.14 12.67
C LYS A 56 -24.51 8.73 12.10
N LEU A 57 -23.74 8.52 11.05
CA LEU A 57 -23.52 7.18 10.47
C LEU A 57 -22.50 6.35 11.25
N GLY A 58 -21.75 6.93 12.19
CA GLY A 58 -20.75 6.26 13.02
C GLY A 58 -19.38 6.06 12.34
N TYR A 59 -19.12 6.74 11.22
CA TYR A 59 -17.82 6.70 10.56
C TYR A 59 -16.81 7.66 11.15
N ILE A 60 -17.28 8.69 11.85
CA ILE A 60 -16.48 9.69 12.57
C ILE A 60 -17.05 9.86 13.96
N GLU A 61 -16.18 10.11 14.93
CA GLU A 61 -16.52 10.46 16.30
C GLU A 61 -16.04 11.86 16.61
N LYS A 62 -16.88 12.62 17.36
CA LYS A 62 -16.54 13.95 17.82
C LYS A 62 -16.24 13.94 19.30
N ASN A 63 -15.04 14.36 19.67
CA ASN A 63 -14.68 14.58 21.05
C ASN A 63 -15.45 15.80 21.60
N GLN A 64 -16.26 15.60 22.62
CA GLN A 64 -17.13 16.65 23.17
C GLN A 64 -16.36 17.75 23.93
N GLN A 65 -15.14 17.46 24.39
CA GLN A 65 -14.29 18.42 25.10
C GLN A 65 -13.45 19.23 24.12
N THR A 66 -12.70 18.58 23.24
CA THR A 66 -11.79 19.23 22.27
C THR A 66 -12.52 19.77 21.04
N LYS A 67 -13.77 19.33 20.78
CA LYS A 67 -14.56 19.58 19.58
C LYS A 67 -13.89 19.09 18.28
N LYS A 68 -12.84 18.26 18.40
CA LYS A 68 -12.13 17.63 17.29
C LYS A 68 -12.75 16.30 16.91
N TYR A 69 -12.38 15.78 15.74
CA TYR A 69 -12.92 14.58 15.11
C TYR A 69 -11.84 13.52 14.94
N THR A 70 -12.25 12.26 15.08
CA THR A 70 -11.43 11.04 14.82
C THR A 70 -12.25 10.04 14.01
N PRO A 71 -11.62 9.02 13.38
CA PRO A 71 -12.35 7.91 12.80
C PRO A 71 -13.19 7.18 13.85
N GLY A 72 -14.43 6.84 13.51
CA GLY A 72 -15.30 6.02 14.34
C GLY A 72 -15.03 4.54 14.17
N ILE A 73 -15.40 3.73 15.19
CA ILE A 73 -15.17 2.26 15.22
C ILE A 73 -15.75 1.53 13.99
N LYS A 74 -16.72 2.10 13.31
CA LYS A 74 -17.34 1.52 12.13
C LYS A 74 -16.38 1.39 10.95
N THR A 75 -15.37 2.26 10.85
CA THR A 75 -14.31 2.15 9.82
C THR A 75 -13.51 0.87 9.98
N LEU A 76 -13.19 0.48 11.22
CA LEU A 76 -12.49 -0.78 11.52
C LEU A 76 -13.31 -2.00 11.11
N SER A 77 -14.63 -1.98 11.29
CA SER A 77 -15.49 -3.10 10.90
C SER A 77 -15.54 -3.35 9.39
N LEU A 78 -15.41 -2.28 8.59
CA LEU A 78 -15.28 -2.41 7.12
C LEU A 78 -13.96 -3.06 6.74
N GLY A 79 -12.85 -2.62 7.34
CA GLY A 79 -11.53 -3.22 7.13
C GLY A 79 -11.51 -4.71 7.53
N PHE A 80 -12.13 -5.07 8.65
CA PHE A 80 -12.29 -6.48 9.05
C PHE A 80 -13.09 -7.28 8.01
N THR A 81 -14.19 -6.72 7.50
CA THR A 81 -15.02 -7.38 6.48
C THR A 81 -14.25 -7.58 5.18
N TYR A 82 -13.51 -6.58 4.72
CA TYR A 82 -12.61 -6.71 3.57
C TYR A 82 -11.62 -7.86 3.79
N ASN A 83 -10.96 -7.90 4.94
CA ASN A 83 -9.95 -8.91 5.27
C ASN A 83 -10.54 -10.33 5.34
N ARG A 84 -11.77 -10.47 5.86
CA ARG A 84 -12.49 -11.76 5.97
C ARG A 84 -12.97 -12.30 4.62
N LEU A 85 -13.50 -11.42 3.77
CA LEU A 85 -14.09 -11.79 2.48
C LEU A 85 -13.04 -11.78 1.35
N GLY A 86 -11.88 -11.19 1.59
CA GLY A 86 -10.84 -10.95 0.59
C GLY A 86 -10.39 -12.20 -0.15
N ARG A 87 -10.69 -12.27 -1.46
CA ARG A 87 -10.31 -13.39 -2.34
C ARG A 87 -8.79 -13.53 -2.42
N ILE A 88 -8.07 -12.41 -2.52
CA ILE A 88 -6.59 -12.37 -2.63
C ILE A 88 -5.97 -13.06 -1.40
N LYS A 89 -6.42 -12.73 -0.19
CA LYS A 89 -5.91 -13.34 1.04
C LYS A 89 -6.14 -14.85 1.07
N LYS A 90 -7.35 -15.30 0.69
CA LYS A 90 -7.68 -16.73 0.66
C LYS A 90 -6.82 -17.49 -0.34
N ALA A 91 -6.62 -16.95 -1.55
CA ALA A 91 -5.80 -17.54 -2.59
C ALA A 91 -4.31 -17.60 -2.22
N SER A 92 -3.85 -16.69 -1.36
CA SER A 92 -2.43 -16.51 -1.00
C SER A 92 -2.01 -17.29 0.25
N PHE A 93 -2.95 -17.61 1.15
CA PHE A 93 -2.62 -18.05 2.52
C PHE A 93 -1.68 -19.26 2.58
N GLU A 94 -2.01 -20.34 1.86
CA GLU A 94 -1.22 -21.56 1.86
C GLU A 94 0.14 -21.32 1.18
N ILE A 95 0.17 -20.59 0.07
CA ILE A 95 1.40 -20.29 -0.67
C ILE A 95 2.37 -19.45 0.18
N ILE A 96 1.86 -18.45 0.89
CA ILE A 96 2.67 -17.62 1.78
C ILE A 96 3.17 -18.44 2.98
N ARG A 97 2.33 -19.29 3.56
CA ARG A 97 2.72 -20.19 4.64
C ARG A 97 3.89 -21.10 4.19
N ASP A 98 3.79 -21.68 3.00
CA ASP A 98 4.80 -22.61 2.49
C ASP A 98 6.12 -21.90 2.16
N ILE A 99 6.06 -20.70 1.54
CA ILE A 99 7.27 -19.94 1.25
C ILE A 99 7.92 -19.39 2.53
N SER A 100 7.11 -18.91 3.50
CA SER A 100 7.61 -18.39 4.77
C SER A 100 8.21 -19.46 5.66
N SER A 101 7.72 -20.70 5.60
CA SER A 101 8.31 -21.82 6.33
C SER A 101 9.72 -22.19 5.86
N SER A 102 10.09 -21.84 4.62
CA SER A 102 11.39 -22.14 4.03
C SER A 102 12.49 -21.13 4.38
N VAL A 103 12.12 -19.98 4.91
CA VAL A 103 13.00 -18.89 5.37
C VAL A 103 12.38 -18.25 6.61
N GLU A 104 13.18 -17.77 7.53
CA GLU A 104 12.71 -17.21 8.80
C GLU A 104 12.48 -15.68 8.70
N GLU A 105 12.00 -15.19 7.55
CA GLU A 105 11.86 -13.77 7.27
C GLU A 105 10.39 -13.33 7.33
N SER A 106 10.17 -12.01 7.38
CA SER A 106 8.82 -11.44 7.34
C SER A 106 8.28 -11.36 5.92
N PHE A 107 7.04 -11.79 5.74
CA PHE A 107 6.31 -11.68 4.47
C PHE A 107 5.09 -10.80 4.62
N PHE A 108 4.81 -10.03 3.58
CA PHE A 108 3.63 -9.17 3.48
C PHE A 108 2.88 -9.49 2.19
N LEU A 109 1.56 -9.58 2.34
CA LEU A 109 0.63 -9.54 1.21
C LEU A 109 0.00 -8.17 1.19
N LEU A 110 0.13 -7.49 0.07
CA LEU A 110 -0.31 -6.12 -0.12
C LEU A 110 -1.34 -6.08 -1.24
N ALA A 111 -2.50 -5.46 -1.00
CA ALA A 111 -3.50 -5.20 -2.04
C ALA A 111 -3.17 -3.89 -2.75
N PHE A 112 -3.43 -3.83 -4.05
CA PHE A 112 -3.26 -2.63 -4.86
C PHE A 112 -4.61 -2.16 -5.40
N ASP A 113 -4.95 -0.87 -5.22
CA ASP A 113 -6.22 -0.26 -5.62
C ASP A 113 -6.09 0.74 -6.77
N ASN A 114 -5.03 0.67 -7.57
CA ASN A 114 -4.57 1.58 -8.63
C ASN A 114 -3.81 2.83 -8.15
N THR A 115 -3.86 3.17 -6.87
CA THR A 115 -3.19 4.35 -6.30
C THR A 115 -2.34 4.00 -5.08
N ASN A 116 -2.83 3.07 -4.25
CA ASN A 116 -2.22 2.72 -2.97
C ASN A 116 -1.87 1.24 -2.91
N LEU A 117 -0.86 0.94 -2.13
CA LEU A 117 -0.45 -0.41 -1.78
C LEU A 117 -0.67 -0.60 -0.28
N ILE A 118 -1.59 -1.48 0.10
CA ILE A 118 -2.09 -1.60 1.48
C ILE A 118 -1.86 -3.01 2.00
N SER A 119 -1.24 -3.14 3.18
CA SER A 119 -1.04 -4.44 3.84
C SER A 119 -2.38 -5.09 4.20
N ILE A 120 -2.58 -6.33 3.76
CA ILE A 120 -3.77 -7.13 4.11
C ILE A 120 -3.42 -8.38 4.93
N MET A 121 -2.16 -8.80 4.92
CA MET A 121 -1.66 -9.93 5.71
C MET A 121 -0.16 -9.80 5.94
N GLN A 122 0.29 -10.19 7.12
CA GLN A 122 1.69 -10.40 7.45
C GLN A 122 1.90 -11.84 7.95
N SER A 123 2.96 -12.50 7.49
CA SER A 123 3.57 -13.65 8.14
C SER A 123 4.86 -13.14 8.81
N PRO A 124 4.87 -12.95 10.14
CA PRO A 124 6.01 -12.35 10.82
C PRO A 124 7.23 -13.29 10.81
N SER A 125 8.43 -12.72 10.81
CA SER A 125 9.67 -13.46 11.01
C SER A 125 9.63 -14.18 12.37
N LYS A 126 10.24 -15.36 12.42
CA LYS A 126 10.51 -16.06 13.69
C LYS A 126 11.70 -15.47 14.45
N LYS A 127 12.50 -14.65 13.78
CA LYS A 127 13.62 -13.91 14.40
C LYS A 127 13.06 -12.72 15.16
N SER A 128 13.50 -12.52 16.38
CA SER A 128 13.07 -11.43 17.26
C SER A 128 13.44 -10.10 16.65
N CYS A 129 12.57 -9.25 16.26
CA CYS A 129 12.72 -7.84 15.84
C CYS A 129 12.01 -7.48 14.53
N SER A 130 11.17 -8.35 13.95
CA SER A 130 10.36 -7.93 12.83
C SER A 130 9.26 -6.97 13.31
N LYS A 131 9.21 -5.79 12.69
CA LYS A 131 8.14 -4.83 12.94
C LYS A 131 6.80 -5.50 12.60
N ILE A 132 5.89 -5.52 13.57
CA ILE A 132 4.52 -5.97 13.33
C ILE A 132 3.79 -4.85 12.59
N ILE A 133 3.26 -5.18 11.43
CA ILE A 133 2.47 -4.27 10.60
C ILE A 133 1.02 -4.75 10.60
N THR A 134 0.13 -3.87 11.01
CA THR A 134 -1.32 -4.18 11.02
C THR A 134 -1.92 -4.14 9.61
N PRO A 135 -2.91 -4.99 9.30
CA PRO A 135 -3.69 -4.83 8.08
C PRO A 135 -4.28 -3.42 7.99
N GLY A 136 -4.24 -2.83 6.80
CA GLY A 136 -4.60 -1.44 6.55
C GLY A 136 -3.40 -0.49 6.47
N THR A 137 -2.19 -0.91 6.89
CA THR A 137 -1.00 -0.05 6.81
C THR A 137 -0.61 0.19 5.35
N PRO A 138 -0.45 1.46 4.92
CA PRO A 138 0.00 1.78 3.57
C PRO A 138 1.49 1.46 3.38
N PHE A 139 1.83 1.02 2.18
CA PHE A 139 3.19 0.82 1.70
C PHE A 139 3.48 1.80 0.56
N ASP A 140 4.67 2.34 0.56
CA ASP A 140 5.09 3.31 -0.46
C ASP A 140 5.32 2.61 -1.81
N LEU A 141 4.68 3.10 -2.86
CA LEU A 141 4.85 2.56 -4.22
C LEU A 141 6.25 2.76 -4.78
N ILE A 142 6.94 3.81 -4.36
CA ILE A 142 8.26 4.18 -4.92
C ILE A 142 9.39 3.53 -4.12
N TYR A 143 9.24 3.45 -2.80
CA TYR A 143 10.31 3.05 -1.90
C TYR A 143 10.14 1.66 -1.29
N SER A 144 9.08 0.92 -1.64
CA SER A 144 8.96 -0.52 -1.33
C SER A 144 9.28 -1.39 -2.55
N SER A 145 9.78 -2.60 -2.30
CA SER A 145 10.06 -3.55 -3.38
C SER A 145 8.77 -4.05 -4.04
N ALA A 146 7.72 -4.25 -3.25
CA ALA A 146 6.39 -4.55 -3.76
C ALA A 146 5.87 -3.44 -4.68
N GLY A 147 6.02 -2.17 -4.25
CA GLY A 147 5.58 -1.02 -5.04
C GLY A 147 6.31 -0.89 -6.37
N ARG A 148 7.65 -1.01 -6.40
CA ARG A 148 8.39 -1.00 -7.68
C ARG A 148 8.00 -2.18 -8.58
N SER A 149 7.69 -3.33 -8.01
CA SER A 149 7.21 -4.47 -8.80
C SER A 149 5.80 -4.23 -9.35
N VAL A 150 4.89 -3.60 -8.60
CA VAL A 150 3.57 -3.17 -9.08
C VAL A 150 3.72 -2.12 -10.19
N LEU A 151 4.52 -1.08 -9.97
CA LEU A 151 4.77 -0.03 -10.98
C LEU A 151 5.32 -0.58 -12.29
N SER A 152 6.09 -1.67 -12.24
CA SER A 152 6.67 -2.29 -13.43
C SER A 152 5.63 -2.92 -14.36
N HIS A 153 4.42 -3.21 -13.87
CA HIS A 153 3.32 -3.80 -14.65
C HIS A 153 2.19 -2.81 -14.95
N LEU A 154 2.32 -1.55 -14.53
CA LEU A 154 1.40 -0.50 -14.94
C LEU A 154 1.72 -0.01 -16.36
N PRO A 155 0.74 0.56 -17.09
CA PRO A 155 1.02 1.29 -18.32
C PRO A 155 2.13 2.31 -18.10
N ALA A 156 3.12 2.36 -19.00
CA ALA A 156 4.35 3.16 -18.82
C ALA A 156 4.08 4.62 -18.45
N MET A 157 3.08 5.26 -19.08
CA MET A 157 2.69 6.64 -18.77
C MET A 157 2.22 6.80 -17.32
N ASN A 158 1.49 5.83 -16.79
CA ASN A 158 0.99 5.86 -15.41
C ASN A 158 2.14 5.69 -14.42
N ALA A 159 3.04 4.73 -14.66
CA ALA A 159 4.22 4.53 -13.82
C ALA A 159 5.12 5.78 -13.79
N VAL A 160 5.37 6.40 -14.95
CA VAL A 160 6.13 7.65 -15.05
C VAL A 160 5.44 8.78 -14.29
N ALA A 161 4.13 8.98 -14.48
CA ALA A 161 3.38 10.02 -13.79
C ALA A 161 3.46 9.85 -12.26
N LEU A 162 3.29 8.63 -11.74
CA LEU A 162 3.38 8.33 -10.31
C LEU A 162 4.78 8.60 -9.77
N VAL A 163 5.84 8.19 -10.48
CA VAL A 163 7.23 8.42 -10.04
C VAL A 163 7.59 9.92 -10.02
N PHE A 164 7.10 10.71 -10.98
CA PHE A 164 7.41 12.14 -11.02
C PHE A 164 6.54 12.98 -10.08
N SER A 165 5.32 12.55 -9.76
CA SER A 165 4.41 13.23 -8.84
C SER A 165 4.66 12.88 -7.38
N SER A 166 5.39 11.80 -7.09
CA SER A 166 5.65 11.37 -5.72
C SER A 166 6.54 12.36 -4.95
N HIS A 167 6.28 12.48 -3.65
CA HIS A 167 7.15 13.23 -2.75
C HIS A 167 8.50 12.52 -2.65
N LYS A 168 9.58 13.31 -2.72
CA LYS A 168 10.95 12.79 -2.59
C LYS A 168 11.29 12.60 -1.12
N ASN A 169 11.00 11.43 -0.59
CA ASN A 169 11.40 11.06 0.75
C ASN A 169 12.83 10.53 0.75
N THR A 170 13.64 10.96 1.71
CA THR A 170 14.99 10.43 1.93
C THR A 170 15.01 9.74 3.29
N TYR A 171 14.92 8.42 3.30
CA TYR A 171 14.90 7.62 4.53
C TYR A 171 16.32 7.28 5.00
N THR A 172 17.24 7.03 4.05
CA THR A 172 18.63 6.68 4.31
C THR A 172 19.54 7.34 3.26
N LYS A 173 20.85 7.28 3.50
CA LYS A 173 21.85 7.71 2.50
C LYS A 173 21.87 6.87 1.21
N LYS A 174 21.14 5.74 1.18
CA LYS A 174 21.00 4.87 0.01
C LYS A 174 19.68 5.09 -0.75
N THR A 175 18.76 5.87 -0.19
CA THR A 175 17.47 6.14 -0.83
C THR A 175 17.68 6.76 -2.21
N LYS A 176 17.13 6.12 -3.23
CA LYS A 176 17.15 6.65 -4.60
C LYS A 176 16.07 7.70 -4.75
N THR A 177 16.44 8.96 -4.92
CA THR A 177 15.53 10.10 -5.08
C THR A 177 15.44 10.61 -6.52
N ASP A 178 16.35 10.18 -7.41
CA ASP A 178 16.31 10.52 -8.83
C ASP A 178 15.26 9.67 -9.56
N PRO A 179 14.21 10.29 -10.13
CA PRO A 179 13.16 9.58 -10.87
C PRO A 179 13.71 8.70 -12.00
N LYS A 180 14.78 9.09 -12.66
CA LYS A 180 15.40 8.31 -13.75
C LYS A 180 16.00 7.00 -13.23
N LEU A 181 16.64 7.04 -12.06
CA LEU A 181 17.19 5.84 -11.43
C LEU A 181 16.07 4.92 -10.97
N ILE A 182 14.99 5.46 -10.40
CA ILE A 182 13.81 4.69 -9.97
C ILE A 182 13.15 4.01 -11.18
N LEU A 183 12.95 4.72 -12.29
CA LEU A 183 12.39 4.14 -13.52
C LEU A 183 13.27 3.03 -14.10
N LYS A 184 14.59 3.13 -14.02
CA LYS A 184 15.52 2.06 -14.43
C LYS A 184 15.38 0.80 -13.55
N GLU A 185 15.15 0.99 -12.24
CA GLU A 185 14.88 -0.13 -11.32
C GLU A 185 13.52 -0.79 -11.63
N ILE A 186 12.49 0.02 -11.94
CA ILE A 186 11.16 -0.46 -12.35
C ILE A 186 11.27 -1.28 -13.65
N GLU A 187 12.01 -0.81 -14.66
CA GLU A 187 12.29 -1.55 -15.88
C GLU A 187 13.03 -2.88 -15.60
N THR A 188 13.97 -2.84 -14.67
CA THR A 188 14.70 -4.05 -14.24
C THR A 188 13.77 -5.03 -13.53
N ALA A 189 12.84 -4.54 -12.69
CA ALA A 189 11.83 -5.34 -12.03
C ALA A 189 10.89 -6.02 -13.05
N TYR A 190 10.47 -5.31 -14.09
CA TYR A 190 9.67 -5.89 -15.18
C TYR A 190 10.37 -7.08 -15.85
N ARG A 191 11.64 -6.92 -16.22
CA ARG A 191 12.41 -7.98 -16.88
C ARG A 191 12.67 -9.20 -16.00
N LYS A 192 12.81 -8.99 -14.68
CA LYS A 192 13.10 -10.07 -13.72
C LYS A 192 11.84 -10.71 -13.13
N GLY A 193 10.69 -10.02 -13.18
CA GLY A 193 9.46 -10.40 -12.48
C GLY A 193 9.47 -10.09 -10.98
N PHE A 194 10.52 -9.45 -10.46
CA PHE A 194 10.63 -9.02 -9.06
C PHE A 194 11.54 -7.81 -8.91
N SER A 195 11.38 -7.08 -7.82
CA SER A 195 12.19 -5.94 -7.42
C SER A 195 13.01 -6.26 -6.17
N ILE A 196 14.18 -5.65 -6.03
CA ILE A 196 15.03 -5.70 -4.84
C ILE A 196 15.35 -4.28 -4.40
N ILE A 197 15.12 -3.97 -3.13
CA ILE A 197 15.52 -2.72 -2.49
C ILE A 197 16.53 -3.04 -1.38
N ASP A 198 17.70 -2.41 -1.41
CA ASP A 198 18.82 -2.66 -0.50
C ASP A 198 19.15 -1.41 0.31
N GLY A 199 18.62 -1.35 1.51
CA GLY A 199 18.98 -0.29 2.47
C GLY A 199 18.39 1.09 2.14
N GLU A 200 17.38 1.19 1.28
CA GLU A 200 16.80 2.49 0.88
C GLU A 200 15.84 3.06 1.94
N THR A 201 15.10 2.22 2.65
CA THR A 201 14.18 2.62 3.73
C THR A 201 14.78 2.41 5.12
N ASP A 202 15.64 1.41 5.27
CA ASP A 202 16.42 1.08 6.47
C ASP A 202 17.74 0.48 6.04
N LEU A 203 18.87 1.02 6.53
CA LEU A 203 20.22 0.57 6.14
C LEU A 203 20.51 -0.90 6.47
N GLY A 204 19.86 -1.43 7.48
CA GLY A 204 19.99 -2.82 7.93
C GLY A 204 19.06 -3.80 7.20
N MET A 205 18.17 -3.30 6.34
CA MET A 205 17.13 -4.10 5.71
C MET A 205 17.32 -4.25 4.20
N ILE A 206 16.91 -5.41 3.70
CA ILE A 206 16.66 -5.66 2.29
C ILE A 206 15.21 -6.08 2.13
N SER A 207 14.58 -5.63 1.05
CA SER A 207 13.27 -6.12 0.64
C SER A 207 13.28 -6.67 -0.77
N ILE A 208 12.49 -7.72 -1.00
CA ILE A 208 12.28 -8.35 -2.30
C ILE A 208 10.78 -8.46 -2.53
N GLY A 209 10.29 -7.90 -3.65
CA GLY A 209 8.86 -7.85 -3.96
C GLY A 209 8.52 -8.36 -5.35
N SER A 210 7.33 -8.95 -5.49
CA SER A 210 6.80 -9.42 -6.78
C SER A 210 5.31 -9.10 -6.87
N ALA A 211 4.89 -8.55 -8.02
CA ALA A 211 3.50 -8.22 -8.28
C ALA A 211 2.66 -9.48 -8.55
N ILE A 212 1.43 -9.48 -8.07
CA ILE A 212 0.39 -10.45 -8.41
C ILE A 212 -0.51 -9.79 -9.44
N LEU A 213 -0.61 -10.41 -10.62
CA LEU A 213 -1.29 -9.85 -11.77
C LEU A 213 -2.68 -10.48 -11.97
N ASP A 214 -3.60 -9.74 -12.53
CA ASP A 214 -4.87 -10.27 -13.03
C ASP A 214 -4.69 -10.96 -14.40
N LYS A 215 -5.77 -11.49 -14.94
CA LYS A 215 -5.80 -12.13 -16.28
C LYS A 215 -5.42 -11.23 -17.44
N ASN A 216 -5.46 -9.93 -17.26
CA ASN A 216 -5.08 -8.92 -18.25
C ASN A 216 -3.62 -8.46 -18.10
N GLY A 217 -2.89 -9.00 -17.12
CA GLY A 217 -1.51 -8.62 -16.80
C GLY A 217 -1.40 -7.34 -15.98
N LEU A 218 -2.50 -6.84 -15.42
CA LEU A 218 -2.49 -5.67 -14.55
C LEU A 218 -2.28 -6.08 -13.08
N PRO A 219 -1.53 -5.30 -12.30
CA PRO A 219 -1.24 -5.62 -10.91
C PRO A 219 -2.49 -5.38 -10.04
N ILE A 220 -2.84 -6.36 -9.20
CA ILE A 220 -3.94 -6.30 -8.23
C ILE A 220 -3.44 -6.44 -6.80
N ALA A 221 -2.26 -6.96 -6.61
CA ALA A 221 -1.62 -7.15 -5.32
C ALA A 221 -0.11 -7.33 -5.49
N ALA A 222 0.62 -7.47 -4.38
CA ALA A 222 2.03 -7.85 -4.38
C ALA A 222 2.39 -8.68 -3.15
N LEU A 223 3.43 -9.48 -3.29
CA LEU A 223 4.18 -10.07 -2.19
C LEU A 223 5.44 -9.26 -1.92
N GLU A 224 5.77 -9.08 -0.64
CA GLU A 224 7.07 -8.53 -0.22
C GLU A 224 7.65 -9.39 0.89
N MET A 225 8.95 -9.65 0.83
CA MET A 225 9.75 -10.21 1.90
C MET A 225 10.70 -9.13 2.42
N ASN A 226 10.76 -8.97 3.74
CA ASN A 226 11.73 -8.11 4.41
C ASN A 226 12.69 -8.96 5.24
N ALA A 227 13.97 -8.72 5.09
CA ALA A 227 15.04 -9.50 5.69
C ALA A 227 16.21 -8.64 6.17
N SER A 228 17.03 -9.18 7.07
CA SER A 228 18.29 -8.57 7.46
C SER A 228 19.25 -8.50 6.29
N ARG A 229 19.76 -7.30 6.01
CA ARG A 229 20.75 -7.07 4.95
C ARG A 229 22.04 -7.85 5.21
N GLU A 230 22.42 -8.05 6.43
CA GLU A 230 23.62 -8.79 6.81
C GLU A 230 23.51 -10.29 6.50
N GLU A 231 22.35 -10.89 6.76
CA GLU A 231 22.09 -12.30 6.44
C GLU A 231 21.88 -12.52 4.93
N TRP A 232 21.33 -11.54 4.23
CA TRP A 232 21.04 -11.58 2.79
C TRP A 232 22.03 -10.75 1.97
N LYS A 233 23.31 -10.79 2.31
CA LYS A 233 24.35 -9.98 1.67
C LYS A 233 24.68 -10.40 0.22
N TRP A 234 24.46 -11.67 -0.15
CA TRP A 234 24.84 -12.17 -1.46
C TRP A 234 23.76 -11.94 -2.53
N MET A 235 24.11 -11.24 -3.61
CA MET A 235 23.17 -10.94 -4.71
C MET A 235 22.57 -12.21 -5.32
N LYS A 236 23.36 -13.26 -5.51
CA LYS A 236 22.88 -14.55 -6.05
C LYS A 236 21.78 -15.19 -5.19
N GLN A 237 21.87 -15.07 -3.86
CA GLN A 237 20.83 -15.53 -2.93
C GLN A 237 19.55 -14.73 -3.11
N ARG A 238 19.65 -13.39 -3.21
CA ARG A 238 18.52 -12.46 -3.40
C ARG A 238 17.80 -12.72 -4.71
N GLU A 239 18.55 -12.90 -5.79
CA GLU A 239 17.98 -13.20 -7.11
C GLU A 239 17.29 -14.57 -7.17
N LYS A 240 17.91 -15.60 -6.59
CA LYS A 240 17.29 -16.92 -6.47
C LYS A 240 15.98 -16.87 -5.70
N PHE A 241 15.94 -16.09 -4.64
CA PHE A 241 14.73 -15.94 -3.83
C PHE A 241 13.69 -15.06 -4.55
N GLY A 242 14.10 -14.00 -5.24
CA GLY A 242 13.22 -13.18 -6.08
C GLY A 242 12.48 -14.01 -7.12
N ALA A 243 13.16 -14.92 -7.81
CA ALA A 243 12.53 -15.85 -8.75
C ALA A 243 11.55 -16.83 -8.05
N LYS A 244 11.85 -17.25 -6.80
CA LYS A 244 10.92 -18.06 -6.00
C LYS A 244 9.66 -17.25 -5.62
N LEU A 245 9.83 -15.99 -5.25
CA LEU A 245 8.74 -15.09 -4.89
C LEU A 245 7.84 -14.78 -6.10
N GLU A 246 8.45 -14.57 -7.26
CA GLU A 246 7.74 -14.37 -8.53
C GLU A 246 6.90 -15.59 -8.91
N LYS A 247 7.45 -16.79 -8.75
CA LYS A 247 6.70 -18.03 -8.97
C LYS A 247 5.50 -18.13 -8.00
N ALA A 248 5.68 -17.79 -6.74
CA ALA A 248 4.60 -17.75 -5.75
C ALA A 248 3.51 -16.73 -6.13
N ALA A 249 3.90 -15.53 -6.58
CA ALA A 249 2.97 -14.52 -7.07
C ALA A 249 2.12 -15.00 -8.25
N LYS A 250 2.74 -15.72 -9.20
CA LYS A 250 2.03 -16.36 -10.33
C LYS A 250 1.03 -17.42 -9.87
N GLN A 251 1.43 -18.28 -8.95
CA GLN A 251 0.51 -19.30 -8.38
C GLN A 251 -0.70 -18.67 -7.70
N ILE A 252 -0.50 -17.55 -6.99
CA ILE A 252 -1.61 -16.81 -6.38
C ILE A 252 -2.53 -16.22 -7.46
N ALA A 253 -1.98 -15.67 -8.55
CA ALA A 253 -2.75 -15.15 -9.67
C ALA A 253 -3.61 -16.26 -10.33
N GLU A 254 -3.05 -17.45 -10.52
CA GLU A 254 -3.77 -18.63 -11.04
C GLU A 254 -4.94 -19.04 -10.12
N ASN A 255 -4.75 -19.00 -8.79
CA ASN A 255 -5.81 -19.29 -7.81
C ASN A 255 -6.93 -18.23 -7.76
N LEU A 256 -6.72 -17.07 -8.35
CA LEU A 256 -7.70 -15.97 -8.42
C LEU A 256 -8.51 -15.99 -9.72
N SER A 257 -8.02 -16.67 -10.75
CA SER A 257 -8.66 -16.82 -12.06
C SER A 257 -9.79 -17.83 -11.99
#